data_f642736842148a72960967210f31b431
#
_entry.id   f642736842148a72960967210f31b431
#
_cell.length_a   1.000
_cell.length_b   1.000
_cell.length_c   1.000
_cell.angle_alpha   90.00
_cell.angle_beta   90.00
_cell.angle_gamma   90.00
#
_symmetry.space_group_name_H-M   'P 1'
#
loop_
_entity.id
_entity.type
_entity.pdbx_description
1 polymer ?
#
loop_
_entity_poly.entity_id
_entity_poly.type
_entity_poly.pdbx_seq_one_letter_code
_entity_poly.pdbx_strand_id
1 'polypeptide(L)'
;GDVYKRQTVTTGSVTIPLMKKTGYKGEFAGAVEAAASTGGQIMPPIMGAAAFLMAEMVGVQYSEIAMRAIFPALLYFTGIFITVHLEAKRLGLKGIAKEDLPKFVPLFIRQGYLLIPLVALVAMVMMGYTMSRSAVIATLLAILVSIPNKSTRMNPTRFVNALETGGKNTLSVAVACGIAGIIAGVVTMTGLGQILISAIVSVAGDRVIIALFLTMLTCIVLGMGVPTTANYIIMATTCAPILVNGMGINKIAANMFVFYFGIVADITPPVALAAYAGSAIAKSNPMKTALNASRLAIAAFIVPYIFAFNPAMLFIDADVVQVVIIIVTSLVGLTGVAGGLEGYM
;
A
#
# COMPACT_ATOMS: atom_id res chain seq x y z
N GLY A 1 0.54 -0.35 11.76
CA GLY A 1 -0.32 0.80 11.99
C GLY A 1 0.43 2.11 12.17
N ASP A 2 1.59 2.08 12.82
CA ASP A 2 2.31 3.33 13.16
C ASP A 2 3.07 3.97 11.99
N VAL A 3 3.56 3.20 11.03
CA VAL A 3 4.37 3.73 9.92
C VAL A 3 3.53 4.59 8.98
N TYR A 4 2.30 4.20 8.71
CA TYR A 4 1.41 4.91 7.76
C TYR A 4 0.76 6.12 8.39
N LYS A 5 0.43 6.05 9.67
CA LYS A 5 0.05 7.25 10.44
C LYS A 5 1.17 8.28 10.40
N ARG A 6 2.42 7.85 10.55
CA ARG A 6 3.59 8.76 10.45
C ARG A 6 3.74 9.31 9.04
N GLN A 7 3.57 8.50 7.99
CA GLN A 7 3.66 8.97 6.61
C GLN A 7 2.53 9.97 6.32
N THR A 8 1.27 9.64 6.60
CA THR A 8 0.14 10.57 6.47
C THR A 8 0.35 11.84 7.29
N VAL A 9 0.94 11.76 8.47
CA VAL A 9 1.22 12.95 9.29
C VAL A 9 2.38 13.76 8.73
N THR A 10 3.45 13.12 8.25
CA THR A 10 4.66 13.81 7.79
C THR A 10 4.40 14.50 6.45
N THR A 11 3.93 13.79 5.44
CA THR A 11 3.63 14.35 4.11
C THR A 11 2.36 15.19 4.15
N GLY A 12 1.33 14.73 4.84
CA GLY A 12 0.04 15.41 4.96
C GLY A 12 0.11 16.77 5.67
N SER A 13 1.10 16.99 6.54
CA SER A 13 1.33 18.30 7.14
C SER A 13 1.65 19.39 6.08
N VAL A 14 2.15 19.00 4.93
CA VAL A 14 2.48 19.87 3.79
C VAL A 14 1.43 19.79 2.69
N THR A 15 1.07 18.58 2.28
CA THR A 15 0.20 18.34 1.12
C THR A 15 -1.26 18.72 1.39
N ILE A 16 -1.80 18.41 2.57
CA ILE A 16 -3.20 18.73 2.91
C ILE A 16 -3.45 20.24 2.93
N PRO A 17 -2.63 21.09 3.62
CA PRO A 17 -2.77 22.55 3.52
C PRO A 17 -2.64 23.08 2.10
N LEU A 18 -1.75 22.50 1.28
CA LEU A 18 -1.57 22.90 -0.11
C LEU A 18 -2.84 22.60 -0.92
N MET A 19 -3.40 21.40 -0.80
CA MET A 19 -4.64 21.03 -1.48
C MET A 19 -5.82 21.92 -1.05
N LYS A 20 -5.90 22.26 0.24
CA LYS A 20 -6.94 23.19 0.73
C LYS A 20 -6.79 24.59 0.15
N LYS A 21 -5.55 25.09 -0.02
CA LYS A 21 -5.28 26.38 -0.67
C LYS A 21 -5.68 26.38 -2.15
N THR A 22 -5.60 25.25 -2.85
CA THR A 22 -6.04 25.13 -4.24
C THR A 22 -7.57 24.96 -4.37
N GLY A 23 -8.31 24.83 -3.26
CA GLY A 23 -9.77 24.81 -3.23
C GLY A 23 -10.42 23.46 -2.95
N TYR A 24 -9.64 22.41 -2.66
CA TYR A 24 -10.21 21.14 -2.24
C TYR A 24 -10.78 21.23 -0.82
N LYS A 25 -11.89 20.50 -0.58
CA LYS A 25 -12.46 20.36 0.77
C LYS A 25 -11.51 19.60 1.69
N GLY A 26 -11.51 19.93 2.97
CA GLY A 26 -10.63 19.29 3.95
C GLY A 26 -10.80 17.77 4.02
N GLU A 27 -12.04 17.28 3.97
CA GLU A 27 -12.35 15.85 3.96
C GLU A 27 -11.74 15.13 2.76
N PHE A 28 -11.78 15.76 1.58
CA PHE A 28 -11.20 15.20 0.36
C PHE A 28 -9.68 15.24 0.40
N ALA A 29 -9.07 16.37 0.80
CA ALA A 29 -7.61 16.50 0.90
C ALA A 29 -7.02 15.49 1.90
N GLY A 30 -7.64 15.30 3.07
CA GLY A 30 -7.25 14.28 4.04
C GLY A 30 -7.42 12.85 3.50
N ALA A 31 -8.45 12.60 2.70
CA ALA A 31 -8.70 11.33 2.07
C ALA A 31 -7.67 10.98 0.98
N VAL A 32 -7.29 11.94 0.14
CA VAL A 32 -6.24 11.77 -0.89
C VAL A 32 -4.91 11.38 -0.24
N GLU A 33 -4.52 12.10 0.82
CA GLU A 33 -3.29 11.80 1.54
C GLU A 33 -3.32 10.40 2.17
N ALA A 34 -4.44 10.02 2.80
CA ALA A 34 -4.60 8.71 3.41
C ALA A 34 -4.53 7.58 2.36
N ALA A 35 -5.22 7.73 1.23
CA ALA A 35 -5.20 6.76 0.15
C ALA A 35 -3.80 6.66 -0.49
N ALA A 36 -3.14 7.79 -0.77
CA ALA A 36 -1.80 7.81 -1.35
C ALA A 36 -0.75 7.19 -0.42
N SER A 37 -0.79 7.53 0.88
CA SER A 37 0.12 6.95 1.89
C SER A 37 -0.07 5.45 2.03
N THR A 38 -1.31 4.98 2.02
CA THR A 38 -1.67 3.57 2.08
C THR A 38 -1.14 2.82 0.85
N GLY A 39 -1.27 3.41 -0.34
CA GLY A 39 -0.75 2.87 -1.58
C GLY A 39 0.78 2.70 -1.63
N GLY A 40 1.52 3.48 -0.84
CA GLY A 40 2.97 3.33 -0.74
C GLY A 40 3.43 1.94 -0.28
N GLN A 41 2.57 1.17 0.39
CA GLN A 41 2.86 -0.19 0.82
C GLN A 41 2.87 -1.21 -0.32
N ILE A 42 2.12 -0.94 -1.38
CA ILE A 42 2.02 -1.82 -2.55
C ILE A 42 2.92 -1.37 -3.70
N MET A 43 3.48 -0.15 -3.63
CA MET A 43 4.30 0.39 -4.71
C MET A 43 5.74 -0.14 -4.65
N PRO A 44 6.16 -0.95 -5.64
CA PRO A 44 7.56 -1.33 -5.78
C PRO A 44 8.44 -0.10 -6.04
N PRO A 45 9.71 -0.17 -5.70
CA PRO A 45 10.46 -1.32 -5.18
C PRO A 45 10.53 -1.36 -3.65
N ILE A 46 10.00 -0.39 -2.93
CA ILE A 46 10.10 -0.28 -1.47
C ILE A 46 8.73 -0.53 -0.84
N MET A 47 8.11 -1.59 -1.16
CA MET A 47 6.83 -2.00 -0.59
C MET A 47 6.87 -2.03 0.95
N GLY A 48 5.73 -2.17 1.60
CA GLY A 48 5.65 -2.36 3.04
C GLY A 48 6.37 -3.61 3.54
N ALA A 49 6.74 -3.65 4.82
CA ALA A 49 7.46 -4.80 5.42
C ALA A 49 6.72 -6.14 5.23
N ALA A 50 5.40 -6.12 5.11
CA ALA A 50 4.60 -7.30 4.84
C ALA A 50 4.92 -7.97 3.48
N ALA A 51 5.40 -7.22 2.48
CA ALA A 51 5.80 -7.80 1.20
C ALA A 51 7.05 -8.70 1.29
N PHE A 52 7.93 -8.44 2.25
CA PHE A 52 9.08 -9.32 2.52
C PHE A 52 8.62 -10.63 3.15
N LEU A 53 7.69 -10.54 4.11
CA LEU A 53 7.08 -11.73 4.69
C LEU A 53 6.30 -12.53 3.64
N MET A 54 5.66 -11.83 2.69
CA MET A 54 5.00 -12.49 1.56
C MET A 54 5.99 -13.31 0.73
N ALA A 55 7.14 -12.75 0.39
CA ALA A 55 8.18 -13.46 -0.35
C ALA A 55 8.64 -14.71 0.38
N GLU A 56 8.85 -14.62 1.70
CA GLU A 56 9.25 -15.74 2.56
C GLU A 56 8.15 -16.81 2.67
N MET A 57 6.89 -16.43 2.94
CA MET A 57 5.76 -17.36 3.07
C MET A 57 5.37 -18.03 1.76
N VAL A 58 5.50 -17.32 0.65
CA VAL A 58 5.26 -17.88 -0.70
C VAL A 58 6.43 -18.75 -1.14
N GLY A 59 7.66 -18.46 -0.67
CA GLY A 59 8.88 -19.19 -1.01
C GLY A 59 9.54 -18.69 -2.30
N VAL A 60 9.45 -17.37 -2.58
CA VAL A 60 10.03 -16.71 -3.75
C VAL A 60 10.96 -15.55 -3.33
N GLN A 61 11.75 -15.06 -4.27
CA GLN A 61 12.56 -13.87 -3.98
C GLN A 61 11.68 -12.61 -3.90
N TYR A 62 12.08 -11.66 -3.05
CA TYR A 62 11.37 -10.38 -2.94
C TYR A 62 11.30 -9.62 -4.27
N SER A 63 12.38 -9.67 -5.08
CA SER A 63 12.40 -9.06 -6.41
C SER A 63 11.28 -9.57 -7.31
N GLU A 64 10.92 -10.85 -7.18
CA GLU A 64 9.82 -11.46 -7.92
C GLU A 64 8.46 -10.88 -7.48
N ILE A 65 8.21 -10.76 -6.16
CA ILE A 65 7.00 -10.10 -5.65
C ILE A 65 6.95 -8.66 -6.12
N ALA A 66 8.07 -7.91 -6.01
CA ALA A 66 8.14 -6.52 -6.45
C ALA A 66 7.82 -6.34 -7.93
N MET A 67 8.39 -7.18 -8.81
CA MET A 67 8.09 -7.12 -10.24
C MET A 67 6.61 -7.38 -10.53
N ARG A 68 6.01 -8.38 -9.87
CA ARG A 68 4.60 -8.75 -10.05
C ARG A 68 3.65 -7.68 -9.50
N ALA A 69 4.06 -6.89 -8.52
CA ALA A 69 3.26 -5.81 -7.94
C ALA A 69 3.22 -4.52 -8.78
N ILE A 70 4.07 -4.36 -9.82
CA ILE A 70 4.21 -3.10 -10.58
C ILE A 70 2.86 -2.67 -11.18
N PHE A 71 2.23 -3.51 -11.98
CA PHE A 71 0.98 -3.13 -12.67
C PHE A 71 -0.19 -2.93 -11.72
N PRO A 72 -0.45 -3.81 -10.73
CA PRO A 72 -1.44 -3.56 -9.71
C PRO A 72 -1.26 -2.22 -8.99
N ALA A 73 -0.01 -1.88 -8.62
CA ALA A 73 0.30 -0.62 -7.96
C ALA A 73 0.09 0.60 -8.88
N LEU A 74 0.53 0.50 -10.14
CA LEU A 74 0.31 1.56 -11.13
C LEU A 74 -1.18 1.81 -11.37
N LEU A 75 -2.00 0.76 -11.49
CA LEU A 75 -3.45 0.89 -11.63
C LEU A 75 -4.08 1.54 -10.40
N TYR A 76 -3.62 1.20 -9.20
CA TYR A 76 -4.08 1.83 -7.97
C TYR A 76 -3.84 3.34 -7.97
N PHE A 77 -2.60 3.78 -8.21
CA PHE A 77 -2.26 5.20 -8.21
C PHE A 77 -2.89 5.96 -9.38
N THR A 78 -3.01 5.31 -10.54
CA THR A 78 -3.72 5.89 -11.68
C THR A 78 -5.20 6.09 -11.36
N GLY A 79 -5.84 5.15 -10.68
CA GLY A 79 -7.22 5.29 -10.20
C GLY A 79 -7.40 6.49 -9.26
N ILE A 80 -6.51 6.65 -8.28
CA ILE A 80 -6.51 7.83 -7.40
C ILE A 80 -6.33 9.12 -8.21
N PHE A 81 -5.35 9.12 -9.12
CA PHE A 81 -5.06 10.30 -9.96
C PHE A 81 -6.27 10.71 -10.81
N ILE A 82 -6.94 9.75 -11.45
CA ILE A 82 -8.14 9.99 -12.25
C ILE A 82 -9.25 10.58 -11.36
N THR A 83 -9.51 10.00 -10.20
CA THR A 83 -10.54 10.47 -9.27
C THR A 83 -10.25 11.89 -8.79
N VAL A 84 -9.01 12.19 -8.40
CA VAL A 84 -8.60 13.55 -8.00
C VAL A 84 -8.73 14.54 -9.16
N HIS A 85 -8.39 14.14 -10.38
CA HIS A 85 -8.50 14.97 -11.58
C HIS A 85 -9.97 15.28 -11.92
N LEU A 86 -10.85 14.29 -11.84
CA LEU A 86 -12.29 14.46 -12.08
C LEU A 86 -12.92 15.38 -11.04
N GLU A 87 -12.57 15.19 -9.76
CA GLU A 87 -13.03 16.09 -8.68
C GLU A 87 -12.54 17.53 -8.90
N ALA A 88 -11.27 17.73 -9.32
CA ALA A 88 -10.75 19.05 -9.66
C ALA A 88 -11.54 19.71 -10.78
N LYS A 89 -11.87 18.96 -11.83
CA LYS A 89 -12.70 19.45 -12.95
C LYS A 89 -14.13 19.77 -12.49
N ARG A 90 -14.72 18.91 -11.68
CA ARG A 90 -16.07 19.12 -11.14
C ARG A 90 -16.16 20.41 -10.32
N LEU A 91 -15.13 20.69 -9.53
CA LEU A 91 -15.06 21.89 -8.70
C LEU A 91 -14.56 23.13 -9.45
N GLY A 92 -14.15 23.00 -10.71
CA GLY A 92 -13.59 24.11 -11.50
C GLY A 92 -12.27 24.62 -10.94
N LEU A 93 -11.49 23.78 -10.25
CA LEU A 93 -10.25 24.19 -9.62
C LEU A 93 -9.18 24.53 -10.65
N LYS A 94 -8.52 25.67 -10.45
CA LYS A 94 -7.34 26.06 -11.21
C LYS A 94 -6.10 25.62 -10.43
N GLY A 95 -5.12 25.03 -11.14
CA GLY A 95 -3.84 24.68 -10.54
C GLY A 95 -3.08 25.90 -10.00
N ILE A 96 -1.99 25.64 -9.28
CA ILE A 96 -1.06 26.68 -8.83
C ILE A 96 -0.46 27.36 -10.06
N ALA A 97 -0.31 28.69 -10.01
CA ALA A 97 0.31 29.46 -11.10
C ALA A 97 1.72 28.92 -11.38
N LYS A 98 2.10 28.86 -12.66
CA LYS A 98 3.42 28.32 -13.07
C LYS A 98 4.60 29.08 -12.44
N GLU A 99 4.37 30.35 -12.10
CA GLU A 99 5.35 31.23 -11.46
C GLU A 99 5.68 30.81 -10.02
N ASP A 100 4.69 30.25 -9.32
CA ASP A 100 4.82 29.79 -7.94
C ASP A 100 5.34 28.34 -7.84
N LEU A 101 5.51 27.64 -8.97
CA LEU A 101 6.02 26.29 -8.99
C LEU A 101 7.55 26.25 -8.93
N PRO A 102 8.15 25.47 -8.02
CA PRO A 102 9.59 25.29 -8.00
C PRO A 102 10.07 24.66 -9.32
N LYS A 103 11.14 25.22 -9.90
CA LYS A 103 11.74 24.65 -11.11
C LYS A 103 12.37 23.28 -10.79
N PHE A 104 11.83 22.23 -11.40
CA PHE A 104 12.25 20.84 -11.13
C PHE A 104 13.74 20.61 -11.38
N VAL A 105 14.29 21.07 -12.52
CA VAL A 105 15.68 20.81 -12.91
C VAL A 105 16.71 21.40 -11.92
N PRO A 106 16.63 22.67 -11.53
CA PRO A 106 17.52 23.23 -10.53
C PRO A 106 17.40 22.55 -9.16
N LEU A 107 16.18 22.18 -8.77
CA LEU A 107 15.93 21.47 -7.51
C LEU A 107 16.57 20.07 -7.53
N PHE A 108 16.38 19.34 -8.65
CA PHE A 108 16.94 17.99 -8.82
C PHE A 108 18.48 18.00 -8.83
N ILE A 109 19.09 18.94 -9.54
CA ILE A 109 20.56 19.08 -9.56
C ILE A 109 21.10 19.38 -8.15
N ARG A 110 20.38 20.23 -7.39
CA ARG A 110 20.81 20.65 -6.06
C ARG A 110 20.59 19.59 -4.98
N GLN A 111 19.54 18.79 -5.07
CA GLN A 111 19.09 17.87 -4.02
C GLN A 111 18.96 16.42 -4.47
N GLY A 112 19.12 16.12 -5.76
CA GLY A 112 18.95 14.77 -6.32
C GLY A 112 19.92 13.74 -5.73
N TYR A 113 21.09 14.18 -5.24
CA TYR A 113 22.05 13.31 -4.55
C TYR A 113 21.45 12.65 -3.29
N LEU A 114 20.41 13.25 -2.68
CA LEU A 114 19.68 12.67 -1.54
C LEU A 114 18.92 11.38 -1.92
N LEU A 115 18.68 11.15 -3.20
CA LEU A 115 18.05 9.93 -3.69
C LEU A 115 19.03 8.74 -3.82
N ILE A 116 20.35 8.98 -3.74
CA ILE A 116 21.37 7.92 -3.92
C ILE A 116 21.13 6.72 -2.99
N PRO A 117 20.86 6.86 -1.68
CA PRO A 117 20.61 5.72 -0.81
C PRO A 117 19.40 4.90 -1.24
N LEU A 118 18.35 5.59 -1.73
CA LEU A 118 17.15 4.96 -2.22
C LEU A 118 17.40 4.16 -3.50
N VAL A 119 18.08 4.78 -4.46
CA VAL A 119 18.44 4.13 -5.74
C VAL A 119 19.36 2.93 -5.48
N ALA A 120 20.33 3.06 -4.57
CA ALA A 120 21.22 1.97 -4.19
C ALA A 120 20.46 0.80 -3.54
N LEU A 121 19.52 1.09 -2.62
CA LEU A 121 18.66 0.07 -2.01
C LEU A 121 17.92 -0.73 -3.08
N VAL A 122 17.24 -0.01 -3.99
CA VAL A 122 16.48 -0.60 -5.09
C VAL A 122 17.37 -1.46 -5.98
N ALA A 123 18.51 -0.90 -6.43
CA ALA A 123 19.43 -1.62 -7.31
C ALA A 123 19.92 -2.91 -6.67
N MET A 124 20.33 -2.87 -5.39
CA MET A 124 20.81 -4.06 -4.68
C MET A 124 19.73 -5.13 -4.52
N VAL A 125 18.49 -4.73 -4.19
CA VAL A 125 17.37 -5.68 -4.08
C VAL A 125 17.08 -6.32 -5.43
N MET A 126 17.05 -5.53 -6.51
CA MET A 126 16.84 -6.05 -7.87
C MET A 126 17.98 -6.94 -8.37
N MET A 127 19.21 -6.72 -7.87
CA MET A 127 20.38 -7.60 -8.13
C MET A 127 20.36 -8.89 -7.30
N GLY A 128 19.32 -9.12 -6.46
CA GLY A 128 19.16 -10.34 -5.67
C GLY A 128 19.92 -10.35 -4.34
N TYR A 129 20.45 -9.22 -3.87
CA TYR A 129 21.03 -9.14 -2.53
C TYR A 129 19.95 -9.26 -1.44
N THR A 130 20.33 -9.78 -0.29
CA THR A 130 19.42 -9.87 0.86
C THR A 130 18.99 -8.49 1.34
N MET A 131 17.77 -8.39 1.85
CA MET A 131 17.23 -7.12 2.36
C MET A 131 18.07 -6.50 3.47
N SER A 132 18.54 -7.33 4.41
CA SER A 132 19.39 -6.87 5.51
C SER A 132 20.69 -6.23 4.98
N ARG A 133 21.34 -6.86 4.00
CA ARG A 133 22.56 -6.32 3.38
C ARG A 133 22.27 -5.03 2.61
N SER A 134 21.20 -5.00 1.84
CA SER A 134 20.79 -3.81 1.09
C SER A 134 20.44 -2.64 2.03
N ALA A 135 19.73 -2.91 3.13
CA ALA A 135 19.36 -1.91 4.12
C ALA A 135 20.60 -1.33 4.84
N VAL A 136 21.57 -2.16 5.23
CA VAL A 136 22.82 -1.69 5.86
C VAL A 136 23.59 -0.77 4.91
N ILE A 137 23.78 -1.17 3.65
CA ILE A 137 24.49 -0.36 2.67
C ILE A 137 23.75 0.95 2.38
N ALA A 138 22.43 0.90 2.21
CA ALA A 138 21.63 2.11 2.01
C ALA A 138 21.72 3.05 3.22
N THR A 139 21.73 2.52 4.44
CA THR A 139 21.91 3.32 5.67
C THR A 139 23.29 3.98 5.70
N LEU A 140 24.36 3.26 5.37
CA LEU A 140 25.69 3.84 5.28
C LEU A 140 25.77 4.93 4.22
N LEU A 141 25.18 4.70 3.05
CA LEU A 141 25.10 5.71 1.99
C LEU A 141 24.29 6.94 2.45
N ALA A 142 23.18 6.75 3.19
CA ALA A 142 22.39 7.87 3.72
C ALA A 142 23.23 8.73 4.69
N ILE A 143 24.05 8.12 5.52
CA ILE A 143 24.99 8.84 6.41
C ILE A 143 26.00 9.61 5.57
N LEU A 144 26.63 9.00 4.58
CA LEU A 144 27.62 9.64 3.71
C LEU A 144 27.02 10.82 2.94
N VAL A 145 25.83 10.64 2.36
CA VAL A 145 25.11 11.66 1.61
C VAL A 145 24.63 12.82 2.50
N SER A 146 24.47 12.60 3.81
CA SER A 146 24.09 13.66 4.76
C SER A 146 25.23 14.63 5.07
N ILE A 147 26.51 14.27 4.84
CA ILE A 147 27.69 15.05 5.25
C ILE A 147 27.79 16.43 4.59
N PRO A 148 27.53 16.59 3.27
CA PRO A 148 27.71 17.86 2.58
C PRO A 148 26.80 18.98 3.10
N ASN A 149 25.60 18.65 3.56
CA ASN A 149 24.62 19.64 3.98
C ASN A 149 24.63 19.83 5.49
N LYS A 150 24.97 21.04 5.96
CA LYS A 150 25.02 21.38 7.39
C LYS A 150 23.72 21.10 8.16
N SER A 151 22.56 21.22 7.50
CA SER A 151 21.24 20.97 8.13
C SER A 151 20.95 19.50 8.37
N THR A 152 21.45 18.61 7.49
CA THR A 152 21.22 17.15 7.53
C THR A 152 22.41 16.37 8.08
N ARG A 153 23.55 17.04 8.30
CA ARG A 153 24.79 16.41 8.72
C ARG A 153 24.61 15.59 9.99
N MET A 154 25.00 14.33 9.94
CA MET A 154 25.03 13.42 11.08
C MET A 154 26.19 13.82 11.99
N ASN A 155 25.89 14.24 13.21
CA ASN A 155 26.83 14.35 14.30
C ASN A 155 26.67 13.12 15.22
N PRO A 156 27.63 12.84 16.14
CA PRO A 156 27.55 11.66 17.02
C PRO A 156 26.22 11.56 17.79
N THR A 157 25.74 12.68 18.32
CA THR A 157 24.46 12.73 19.06
C THR A 157 23.26 12.38 18.19
N ARG A 158 23.20 12.92 16.96
CA ARG A 158 22.14 12.59 15.99
C ARG A 158 22.21 11.13 15.56
N PHE A 159 23.40 10.58 15.42
CA PHE A 159 23.60 9.18 15.08
C PHE A 159 23.08 8.26 16.20
N VAL A 160 23.44 8.51 17.45
CA VAL A 160 22.94 7.74 18.60
C VAL A 160 21.41 7.86 18.72
N ASN A 161 20.86 9.07 18.58
CA ASN A 161 19.40 9.27 18.60
C ASN A 161 18.69 8.54 17.44
N ALA A 162 19.30 8.46 16.27
CA ALA A 162 18.77 7.71 15.14
C ALA A 162 18.74 6.20 15.43
N LEU A 163 19.82 5.65 16.01
CA LEU A 163 19.87 4.24 16.43
C LEU A 163 18.85 3.95 17.54
N GLU A 164 18.73 4.82 18.53
CA GLU A 164 17.73 4.68 19.61
C GLU A 164 16.31 4.69 19.04
N THR A 165 16.01 5.64 18.17
CA THR A 165 14.70 5.73 17.50
C THR A 165 14.43 4.50 16.64
N GLY A 166 15.41 4.04 15.89
CA GLY A 166 15.33 2.80 15.09
C GLY A 166 15.04 1.58 15.97
N GLY A 167 15.79 1.41 17.07
CA GLY A 167 15.56 0.34 18.04
C GLY A 167 14.16 0.38 18.66
N LYS A 168 13.70 1.55 19.11
CA LYS A 168 12.34 1.72 19.66
C LYS A 168 11.26 1.37 18.62
N ASN A 169 11.45 1.75 17.36
CA ASN A 169 10.50 1.41 16.30
C ASN A 169 10.46 -0.09 16.00
N THR A 170 11.60 -0.78 16.13
CA THR A 170 11.69 -2.23 15.93
C THR A 170 10.92 -3.00 17.00
N LEU A 171 10.87 -2.51 18.25
CA LEU A 171 10.15 -3.18 19.34
C LEU A 171 8.67 -3.37 19.04
N SER A 172 7.98 -2.34 18.55
CA SER A 172 6.55 -2.44 18.23
C SER A 172 6.27 -3.43 17.10
N VAL A 173 7.16 -3.49 16.11
CA VAL A 173 7.05 -4.45 14.99
C VAL A 173 7.32 -5.87 15.50
N ALA A 174 8.36 -6.07 16.31
CA ALA A 174 8.71 -7.39 16.87
C ALA A 174 7.57 -7.96 17.74
N VAL A 175 6.99 -7.13 18.63
CA VAL A 175 5.85 -7.53 19.47
C VAL A 175 4.63 -7.88 18.61
N ALA A 176 4.32 -7.04 17.61
CA ALA A 176 3.20 -7.29 16.72
C ALA A 176 3.38 -8.59 15.91
N CYS A 177 4.58 -8.86 15.40
CA CYS A 177 4.90 -10.12 14.71
C CYS A 177 4.84 -11.33 15.66
N GLY A 178 5.30 -11.18 16.89
CA GLY A 178 5.21 -12.23 17.92
C GLY A 178 3.76 -12.61 18.22
N ILE A 179 2.90 -11.62 18.45
CA ILE A 179 1.46 -11.85 18.67
C ILE A 179 0.81 -12.48 17.43
N ALA A 180 1.12 -11.98 16.24
CA ALA A 180 0.59 -12.56 15.01
C ALA A 180 1.05 -14.02 14.81
N GLY A 181 2.30 -14.34 15.18
CA GLY A 181 2.81 -15.72 15.17
C GLY A 181 2.05 -16.64 16.15
N ILE A 182 1.72 -16.15 17.33
CA ILE A 182 0.88 -16.88 18.30
C ILE A 182 -0.51 -17.15 17.72
N ILE A 183 -1.16 -16.13 17.13
CA ILE A 183 -2.47 -16.26 16.49
C ILE A 183 -2.39 -17.32 15.37
N ALA A 184 -1.40 -17.23 14.49
CA ALA A 184 -1.21 -18.17 13.39
C ALA A 184 -0.99 -19.61 13.92
N GLY A 185 -0.20 -19.76 15.00
CA GLY A 185 -0.01 -21.04 15.69
C GLY A 185 -1.31 -21.61 16.23
N VAL A 186 -2.11 -20.82 16.93
CA VAL A 186 -3.43 -21.22 17.45
C VAL A 186 -4.36 -21.63 16.32
N VAL A 187 -4.46 -20.86 15.25
CA VAL A 187 -5.28 -21.15 14.06
C VAL A 187 -4.87 -22.50 13.45
N THR A 188 -3.57 -22.76 13.35
CA THR A 188 -3.05 -24.03 12.83
C THR A 188 -3.35 -25.20 13.75
N MET A 189 -3.11 -25.05 15.06
CA MET A 189 -3.33 -26.11 16.06
C MET A 189 -4.82 -26.47 16.26
N THR A 190 -5.70 -25.48 16.15
CA THR A 190 -7.16 -25.68 16.30
C THR A 190 -7.83 -26.16 15.02
N GLY A 191 -7.13 -26.15 13.89
CA GLY A 191 -7.71 -26.43 12.57
C GLY A 191 -8.71 -25.38 12.08
N LEU A 192 -8.75 -24.20 12.74
CA LEU A 192 -9.69 -23.12 12.39
C LEU A 192 -9.56 -22.71 10.92
N GLY A 193 -8.35 -22.76 10.35
CA GLY A 193 -8.15 -22.49 8.93
C GLY A 193 -8.96 -23.43 8.03
N GLN A 194 -8.99 -24.74 8.34
CA GLN A 194 -9.76 -25.73 7.59
C GLN A 194 -11.27 -25.53 7.75
N ILE A 195 -11.72 -25.13 8.94
CA ILE A 195 -13.13 -24.81 9.20
C ILE A 195 -13.56 -23.60 8.36
N LEU A 196 -12.74 -22.55 8.31
CA LEU A 196 -12.99 -21.37 7.49
C LEU A 196 -13.01 -21.69 5.99
N ILE A 197 -12.05 -22.51 5.52
CA ILE A 197 -12.04 -22.99 4.12
C ILE A 197 -13.35 -23.70 3.81
N SER A 198 -13.72 -24.70 4.63
CA SER A 198 -14.95 -25.47 4.42
C SER A 198 -16.20 -24.61 4.47
N ALA A 199 -16.29 -23.66 5.40
CA ALA A 199 -17.42 -22.75 5.53
C ALA A 199 -17.56 -21.84 4.29
N ILE A 200 -16.46 -21.21 3.85
CA ILE A 200 -16.50 -20.32 2.68
C ILE A 200 -16.78 -21.11 1.40
N VAL A 201 -16.13 -22.27 1.22
CA VAL A 201 -16.36 -23.14 0.05
C VAL A 201 -17.81 -23.65 0.03
N SER A 202 -18.38 -24.03 1.17
CA SER A 202 -19.78 -24.49 1.23
C SER A 202 -20.79 -23.41 0.83
N VAL A 203 -20.52 -22.14 1.20
CA VAL A 203 -21.37 -21.01 0.82
C VAL A 203 -21.12 -20.57 -0.61
N ALA A 204 -19.86 -20.56 -1.05
CA ALA A 204 -19.47 -20.12 -2.37
C ALA A 204 -19.80 -21.15 -3.46
N GLY A 205 -19.82 -22.44 -3.12
CA GLY A 205 -19.86 -23.53 -4.10
C GLY A 205 -18.69 -23.38 -5.09
N ASP A 206 -18.98 -23.57 -6.38
CA ASP A 206 -17.98 -23.40 -7.47
C ASP A 206 -17.79 -21.94 -7.89
N ARG A 207 -18.44 -20.99 -7.22
CA ARG A 207 -18.42 -19.57 -7.60
C ARG A 207 -17.26 -18.83 -6.96
N VAL A 208 -16.13 -18.78 -7.65
CA VAL A 208 -14.89 -18.08 -7.20
C VAL A 208 -15.16 -16.63 -6.76
N ILE A 209 -16.05 -15.90 -7.45
CA ILE A 209 -16.38 -14.50 -7.11
C ILE A 209 -16.96 -14.36 -5.69
N ILE A 210 -17.78 -15.32 -5.26
CA ILE A 210 -18.37 -15.32 -3.90
C ILE A 210 -17.28 -15.60 -2.87
N ALA A 211 -16.41 -16.57 -3.14
CA ALA A 211 -15.28 -16.88 -2.25
C ALA A 211 -14.34 -15.67 -2.09
N LEU A 212 -14.00 -14.99 -3.20
CA LEU A 212 -13.20 -13.77 -3.19
C LEU A 212 -13.89 -12.66 -2.36
N PHE A 213 -15.19 -12.48 -2.55
CA PHE A 213 -15.96 -11.45 -1.82
C PHE A 213 -16.00 -11.74 -0.31
N LEU A 214 -16.27 -12.97 0.09
CA LEU A 214 -16.27 -13.36 1.50
C LEU A 214 -14.87 -13.24 2.11
N THR A 215 -13.83 -13.64 1.37
CA THR A 215 -12.43 -13.48 1.80
C THR A 215 -12.07 -12.02 1.94
N MET A 216 -12.47 -11.15 1.01
CA MET A 216 -12.29 -9.71 1.11
C MET A 216 -12.89 -9.15 2.40
N LEU A 217 -14.16 -9.47 2.69
CA LEU A 217 -14.83 -9.02 3.92
C LEU A 217 -14.09 -9.51 5.16
N THR A 218 -13.69 -10.78 5.17
CA THR A 218 -12.92 -11.36 6.27
C THR A 218 -11.59 -10.63 6.46
N CYS A 219 -10.86 -10.34 5.39
CA CYS A 219 -9.60 -9.60 5.44
C CYS A 219 -9.79 -8.18 5.96
N ILE A 220 -10.82 -7.46 5.51
CA ILE A 220 -11.12 -6.11 6.01
C ILE A 220 -11.41 -6.15 7.51
N VAL A 221 -12.26 -7.09 7.97
CA VAL A 221 -12.61 -7.22 9.40
C VAL A 221 -11.40 -7.58 10.25
N LEU A 222 -10.62 -8.58 9.83
CA LEU A 222 -9.40 -9.00 10.55
C LEU A 222 -8.32 -7.92 10.53
N GLY A 223 -8.30 -7.09 9.48
CA GLY A 223 -7.32 -6.01 9.31
C GLY A 223 -7.58 -4.77 10.15
N MET A 224 -8.75 -4.65 10.75
CA MET A 224 -9.13 -3.47 11.51
C MET A 224 -8.22 -3.22 12.71
N GLY A 225 -7.45 -2.13 12.65
CA GLY A 225 -6.62 -1.68 13.78
C GLY A 225 -5.35 -2.47 14.05
N VAL A 226 -5.01 -3.44 13.21
CA VAL A 226 -3.81 -4.27 13.34
C VAL A 226 -2.68 -3.69 12.47
N PRO A 227 -1.41 -3.66 12.95
CA PRO A 227 -0.28 -3.28 12.11
C PRO A 227 -0.19 -4.16 10.86
N THR A 228 0.09 -3.58 9.70
CA THR A 228 0.02 -4.26 8.40
C THR A 228 0.86 -5.54 8.33
N THR A 229 2.04 -5.55 8.98
CA THR A 229 2.93 -6.72 9.02
C THR A 229 2.26 -7.90 9.74
N ALA A 230 1.73 -7.65 10.95
CA ALA A 230 1.02 -8.65 11.73
C ALA A 230 -0.29 -9.08 11.05
N ASN A 231 -1.01 -8.10 10.50
CA ASN A 231 -2.23 -8.33 9.74
C ASN A 231 -1.98 -9.27 8.55
N TYR A 232 -0.92 -9.03 7.77
CA TYR A 232 -0.58 -9.90 6.65
C TYR A 232 -0.30 -11.35 7.11
N ILE A 233 0.46 -11.56 8.20
CA ILE A 233 0.73 -12.92 8.72
C ILE A 233 -0.59 -13.65 9.04
N ILE A 234 -1.50 -12.97 9.74
CA ILE A 234 -2.81 -13.55 10.08
C ILE A 234 -3.57 -13.94 8.80
N MET A 235 -3.66 -13.04 7.83
CA MET A 235 -4.41 -13.28 6.60
C MET A 235 -3.76 -14.34 5.69
N ALA A 236 -2.44 -14.34 5.61
CA ALA A 236 -1.71 -15.34 4.82
C ALA A 236 -1.86 -16.76 5.37
N THR A 237 -2.05 -16.88 6.70
CA THR A 237 -2.25 -18.19 7.34
C THR A 237 -3.71 -18.61 7.41
N THR A 238 -4.66 -17.67 7.43
CA THR A 238 -6.10 -17.97 7.58
C THR A 238 -6.87 -17.85 6.27
N CYS A 239 -6.67 -16.76 5.54
CA CYS A 239 -7.48 -16.38 4.37
C CYS A 239 -6.87 -16.82 3.03
N ALA A 240 -5.55 -16.69 2.85
CA ALA A 240 -4.91 -17.08 1.59
C ALA A 240 -5.11 -18.59 1.26
N PRO A 241 -5.05 -19.54 2.23
CA PRO A 241 -5.34 -20.94 1.96
C PRO A 241 -6.76 -21.21 1.43
N ILE A 242 -7.75 -20.37 1.78
CA ILE A 242 -9.11 -20.48 1.25
C ILE A 242 -9.11 -20.33 -0.29
N LEU A 243 -8.37 -19.33 -0.76
CA LEU A 243 -8.27 -19.03 -2.19
C LEU A 243 -7.40 -20.04 -2.93
N VAL A 244 -6.30 -20.49 -2.32
CA VAL A 244 -5.37 -21.44 -2.94
C VAL A 244 -5.94 -22.84 -2.93
N ASN A 245 -6.30 -23.38 -1.76
CA ASN A 245 -6.71 -24.77 -1.59
C ASN A 245 -8.21 -24.97 -1.86
N GLY A 246 -9.03 -23.94 -1.57
CA GLY A 246 -10.48 -24.02 -1.77
C GLY A 246 -10.92 -23.68 -3.19
N MET A 247 -10.25 -22.73 -3.85
CA MET A 247 -10.67 -22.20 -5.15
C MET A 247 -9.64 -22.37 -6.28
N GLY A 248 -8.46 -22.96 -6.00
CA GLY A 248 -7.43 -23.19 -7.01
C GLY A 248 -6.74 -21.91 -7.54
N ILE A 249 -6.85 -20.79 -6.81
CA ILE A 249 -6.22 -19.54 -7.22
C ILE A 249 -4.70 -19.64 -7.03
N ASN A 250 -3.94 -19.07 -7.97
CA ASN A 250 -2.47 -19.05 -7.89
C ASN A 250 -2.00 -18.50 -6.53
N LYS A 251 -0.99 -19.15 -5.93
CA LYS A 251 -0.47 -18.84 -4.59
C LYS A 251 -0.05 -17.36 -4.45
N ILE A 252 0.63 -16.80 -5.44
CA ILE A 252 1.07 -15.39 -5.42
C ILE A 252 -0.15 -14.47 -5.52
N ALA A 253 -1.08 -14.73 -6.44
CA ALA A 253 -2.29 -13.94 -6.60
C ALA A 253 -3.15 -13.96 -5.33
N ALA A 254 -3.32 -15.11 -4.68
CA ALA A 254 -4.04 -15.23 -3.41
C ALA A 254 -3.38 -14.44 -2.28
N ASN A 255 -2.05 -14.51 -2.14
CA ASN A 255 -1.32 -13.74 -1.13
C ASN A 255 -1.33 -12.24 -1.41
N MET A 256 -1.22 -11.82 -2.67
CA MET A 256 -1.40 -10.43 -3.08
C MET A 256 -2.83 -9.94 -2.79
N PHE A 257 -3.84 -10.76 -3.03
CA PHE A 257 -5.24 -10.44 -2.75
C PHE A 257 -5.46 -10.13 -1.27
N VAL A 258 -5.06 -11.03 -0.39
CA VAL A 258 -5.24 -10.82 1.06
C VAL A 258 -4.40 -9.64 1.56
N PHE A 259 -3.22 -9.41 0.99
CA PHE A 259 -2.37 -8.28 1.31
C PHE A 259 -3.05 -6.94 0.95
N TYR A 260 -3.64 -6.83 -0.24
CA TYR A 260 -4.37 -5.63 -0.65
C TYR A 260 -5.51 -5.31 0.30
N PHE A 261 -6.35 -6.29 0.65
CA PHE A 261 -7.47 -6.06 1.55
C PHE A 261 -7.06 -5.83 3.00
N GLY A 262 -5.93 -6.38 3.40
CA GLY A 262 -5.28 -6.04 4.66
C GLY A 262 -4.87 -4.58 4.76
N ILE A 263 -4.35 -4.01 3.68
CA ILE A 263 -3.94 -2.61 3.59
C ILE A 263 -5.16 -1.68 3.51
N VAL A 264 -6.14 -2.04 2.70
CA VAL A 264 -7.36 -1.24 2.49
C VAL A 264 -8.17 -1.10 3.78
N ALA A 265 -8.08 -2.02 4.71
CA ALA A 265 -8.71 -1.92 6.03
C ALA A 265 -8.31 -0.63 6.79
N ASP A 266 -7.09 -0.11 6.58
CA ASP A 266 -6.60 1.12 7.20
C ASP A 266 -7.26 2.42 6.68
N ILE A 267 -7.97 2.35 5.55
CA ILE A 267 -8.69 3.49 4.96
C ILE A 267 -10.19 3.25 4.86
N THR A 268 -10.66 2.08 5.30
CA THR A 268 -12.08 1.69 5.20
C THR A 268 -12.78 1.85 6.54
N PRO A 269 -13.95 2.53 6.61
CA PRO A 269 -14.76 2.57 7.83
C PRO A 269 -15.11 1.15 8.33
N PRO A 270 -15.28 0.95 9.64
CA PRO A 270 -15.36 1.96 10.70
C PRO A 270 -14.02 2.37 11.32
N VAL A 271 -12.92 1.66 11.08
CA VAL A 271 -11.65 1.90 11.78
C VAL A 271 -10.75 2.92 11.08
N ALA A 272 -10.55 2.83 9.76
CA ALA A 272 -9.95 3.82 8.86
C ALA A 272 -8.83 4.70 9.46
N LEU A 273 -7.85 4.11 10.14
CA LEU A 273 -6.85 4.83 10.96
C LEU A 273 -6.05 5.88 10.19
N ALA A 274 -5.68 5.58 8.93
CA ALA A 274 -4.95 6.51 8.08
C ALA A 274 -5.83 7.71 7.69
N ALA A 275 -7.11 7.47 7.38
CA ALA A 275 -8.05 8.53 7.05
C ALA A 275 -8.36 9.44 8.27
N TYR A 276 -8.42 8.87 9.47
CA TYR A 276 -8.59 9.65 10.70
C TYR A 276 -7.37 10.52 10.99
N ALA A 277 -6.16 10.03 10.75
CA ALA A 277 -4.95 10.84 10.85
C ALA A 277 -4.96 12.01 9.84
N GLY A 278 -5.36 11.75 8.59
CA GLY A 278 -5.54 12.79 7.57
C GLY A 278 -6.61 13.81 7.95
N SER A 279 -7.74 13.36 8.52
CA SER A 279 -8.83 14.24 8.96
C SER A 279 -8.41 15.18 10.10
N ALA A 280 -7.57 14.71 11.02
CA ALA A 280 -7.04 15.53 12.11
C ALA A 280 -6.19 16.70 11.59
N ILE A 281 -5.33 16.45 10.58
CA ILE A 281 -4.52 17.49 9.94
C ILE A 281 -5.41 18.44 9.13
N ALA A 282 -6.35 17.88 8.38
CA ALA A 282 -7.29 18.66 7.58
C ALA A 282 -8.28 19.47 8.40
N LYS A 283 -8.41 19.18 9.71
CA LYS A 283 -9.47 19.69 10.61
C LYS A 283 -10.85 19.46 10.02
N SER A 284 -11.12 18.22 9.60
CA SER A 284 -12.32 17.79 8.91
C SER A 284 -13.03 16.65 9.63
N ASN A 285 -14.24 16.30 9.18
CA ASN A 285 -14.99 15.19 9.75
C ASN A 285 -14.31 13.83 9.46
N PRO A 286 -13.94 13.03 10.49
CA PRO A 286 -13.22 11.78 10.33
C PRO A 286 -13.96 10.76 9.47
N MET A 287 -15.27 10.56 9.71
CA MET A 287 -16.08 9.58 8.98
C MET A 287 -16.24 9.96 7.50
N LYS A 288 -16.47 11.26 7.21
CA LYS A 288 -16.53 11.74 5.82
C LYS A 288 -15.20 11.59 5.11
N THR A 289 -14.09 11.85 5.82
CA THR A 289 -12.74 11.63 5.28
C THR A 289 -12.50 10.16 4.98
N ALA A 290 -12.91 9.24 5.85
CA ALA A 290 -12.78 7.81 5.65
C ALA A 290 -13.62 7.29 4.46
N LEU A 291 -14.87 7.75 4.33
CA LEU A 291 -15.72 7.42 3.17
C LEU A 291 -15.11 7.93 1.86
N ASN A 292 -14.58 9.16 1.85
CA ASN A 292 -13.89 9.68 0.67
C ASN A 292 -12.59 8.90 0.38
N ALA A 293 -11.85 8.46 1.41
CA ALA A 293 -10.64 7.64 1.22
C ALA A 293 -10.98 6.28 0.58
N SER A 294 -12.06 5.62 1.02
CA SER A 294 -12.54 4.37 0.41
C SER A 294 -12.99 4.58 -1.05
N ARG A 295 -13.65 5.70 -1.36
CA ARG A 295 -14.03 6.05 -2.74
C ARG A 295 -12.81 6.28 -3.64
N LEU A 296 -11.83 7.07 -3.18
CA LEU A 296 -10.57 7.32 -3.87
C LEU A 296 -9.78 6.04 -4.13
N ALA A 297 -9.81 5.12 -3.16
CA ALA A 297 -9.10 3.86 -3.23
C ALA A 297 -9.90 2.75 -3.93
N ILE A 298 -10.97 3.06 -4.68
CA ILE A 298 -11.82 2.04 -5.32
C ILE A 298 -11.02 1.08 -6.22
N ALA A 299 -9.95 1.55 -6.82
CA ALA A 299 -9.03 0.71 -7.58
C ALA A 299 -8.42 -0.41 -6.73
N ALA A 300 -8.14 -0.17 -5.44
CA ALA A 300 -7.63 -1.20 -4.53
C ALA A 300 -8.67 -2.30 -4.20
N PHE A 301 -9.96 -2.01 -4.39
CA PHE A 301 -11.01 -3.01 -4.27
C PHE A 301 -11.20 -3.81 -5.55
N ILE A 302 -10.97 -3.21 -6.72
CA ILE A 302 -11.23 -3.84 -8.03
C ILE A 302 -10.00 -4.62 -8.53
N VAL A 303 -8.81 -4.04 -8.47
CA VAL A 303 -7.59 -4.62 -9.02
C VAL A 303 -7.28 -6.01 -8.47
N PRO A 304 -7.48 -6.33 -7.16
CA PRO A 304 -7.29 -7.69 -6.65
C PRO A 304 -8.17 -8.74 -7.31
N TYR A 305 -9.41 -8.41 -7.64
CA TYR A 305 -10.28 -9.33 -8.38
C TYR A 305 -9.75 -9.58 -9.80
N ILE A 306 -9.27 -8.53 -10.47
CA ILE A 306 -8.75 -8.67 -11.83
C ILE A 306 -7.57 -9.65 -11.85
N PHE A 307 -6.58 -9.49 -10.97
CA PHE A 307 -5.44 -10.41 -10.97
C PHE A 307 -5.76 -11.79 -10.35
N ALA A 308 -6.78 -11.90 -9.50
CA ALA A 308 -7.22 -13.19 -9.00
C ALA A 308 -7.88 -14.05 -10.11
N PHE A 309 -8.67 -13.42 -10.98
CA PHE A 309 -9.26 -14.07 -12.14
C PHE A 309 -8.30 -14.20 -13.31
N ASN A 310 -7.37 -13.25 -13.45
CA ASN A 310 -6.44 -13.21 -14.56
C ASN A 310 -5.00 -12.96 -14.05
N PRO A 311 -4.30 -14.03 -13.63
CA PRO A 311 -2.94 -13.94 -13.08
C PRO A 311 -1.92 -13.35 -14.06
N ALA A 312 -2.24 -13.24 -15.35
CA ALA A 312 -1.40 -12.59 -16.35
C ALA A 312 -1.08 -11.12 -16.00
N MET A 313 -1.95 -10.41 -15.24
CA MET A 313 -1.63 -9.08 -14.71
C MET A 313 -0.40 -9.09 -13.79
N LEU A 314 -0.11 -10.22 -13.14
CA LEU A 314 1.04 -10.44 -12.28
C LEU A 314 2.22 -11.10 -13.03
N PHE A 315 2.22 -11.09 -14.35
CA PHE A 315 3.21 -11.81 -15.18
C PHE A 315 3.30 -13.32 -14.90
N ILE A 316 2.18 -13.94 -14.48
CA ILE A 316 2.12 -15.39 -14.26
C ILE A 316 1.59 -16.03 -15.54
N ASP A 317 2.41 -16.89 -16.16
CA ASP A 317 2.10 -17.59 -17.40
C ASP A 317 1.49 -16.67 -18.49
N ALA A 318 2.08 -15.48 -18.64
CA ALA A 318 1.51 -14.39 -19.41
C ALA A 318 2.28 -14.09 -20.69
N ASP A 319 1.54 -13.92 -21.78
CA ASP A 319 2.06 -13.26 -22.98
C ASP A 319 1.95 -11.72 -22.84
N VAL A 320 2.91 -11.00 -23.44
CA VAL A 320 2.97 -9.53 -23.40
C VAL A 320 1.68 -8.90 -23.91
N VAL A 321 1.07 -9.47 -24.94
CA VAL A 321 -0.20 -8.98 -25.52
C VAL A 321 -1.33 -9.08 -24.50
N GLN A 322 -1.44 -10.19 -23.78
CA GLN A 322 -2.45 -10.37 -22.71
C GLN A 322 -2.28 -9.35 -21.61
N VAL A 323 -1.04 -9.11 -21.15
CA VAL A 323 -0.73 -8.11 -20.11
C VAL A 323 -1.18 -6.71 -20.56
N VAL A 324 -0.87 -6.33 -21.80
CA VAL A 324 -1.26 -5.01 -22.36
C VAL A 324 -2.79 -4.88 -22.42
N ILE A 325 -3.49 -5.91 -22.90
CA ILE A 325 -4.96 -5.90 -22.99
C ILE A 325 -5.58 -5.74 -21.59
N ILE A 326 -5.09 -6.50 -20.59
CA ILE A 326 -5.60 -6.42 -19.22
C ILE A 326 -5.40 -5.03 -18.63
N ILE A 327 -4.21 -4.42 -18.84
CA ILE A 327 -3.91 -3.08 -18.33
C ILE A 327 -4.83 -2.05 -18.99
N VAL A 328 -4.96 -2.07 -20.31
CA VAL A 328 -5.79 -1.10 -21.05
C VAL A 328 -7.26 -1.22 -20.65
N THR A 329 -7.80 -2.44 -20.62
CA THR A 329 -9.20 -2.68 -20.22
C THR A 329 -9.45 -2.29 -18.76
N SER A 330 -8.48 -2.56 -17.86
CA SER A 330 -8.55 -2.15 -16.46
C SER A 330 -8.55 -0.63 -16.31
N LEU A 331 -7.72 0.09 -17.07
CA LEU A 331 -7.68 1.57 -17.06
C LEU A 331 -9.01 2.16 -17.55
N VAL A 332 -9.58 1.62 -18.62
CA VAL A 332 -10.89 2.04 -19.12
C VAL A 332 -11.97 1.80 -18.08
N GLY A 333 -12.00 0.60 -17.49
CA GLY A 333 -12.95 0.24 -16.44
C GLY A 333 -12.82 1.14 -15.20
N LEU A 334 -11.59 1.36 -14.70
CA LEU A 334 -11.33 2.24 -13.57
C LEU A 334 -11.72 3.69 -13.85
N THR A 335 -11.50 4.18 -15.07
CA THR A 335 -11.92 5.53 -15.49
C THR A 335 -13.44 5.66 -15.45
N GLY A 336 -14.17 4.66 -15.97
CA GLY A 336 -15.63 4.63 -15.90
C GLY A 336 -16.16 4.60 -14.48
N VAL A 337 -15.59 3.76 -13.61
CA VAL A 337 -15.97 3.69 -12.20
C VAL A 337 -15.69 5.01 -11.47
N ALA A 338 -14.50 5.60 -11.68
CA ALA A 338 -14.14 6.89 -11.09
C ALA A 338 -15.08 8.00 -11.55
N GLY A 339 -15.42 8.05 -12.86
CA GLY A 339 -16.40 9.00 -13.42
C GLY A 339 -17.76 8.87 -12.80
N GLY A 340 -18.27 7.63 -12.67
CA GLY A 340 -19.55 7.36 -12.02
C GLY A 340 -19.58 7.74 -10.54
N LEU A 341 -18.51 7.46 -9.79
CA LEU A 341 -18.41 7.80 -8.37
C LEU A 341 -18.32 9.31 -8.12
N GLU A 342 -17.65 10.06 -9.00
CA GLU A 342 -17.52 11.51 -8.88
C GLU A 342 -18.70 12.28 -9.52
N GLY A 343 -19.61 11.58 -10.21
CA GLY A 343 -20.75 12.21 -10.89
C GLY A 343 -20.32 13.11 -12.04
N TYR A 344 -19.28 12.70 -12.76
CA TYR A 344 -18.65 13.45 -13.87
C TYR A 344 -18.89 12.74 -15.21
N MET A 345 -20.03 12.13 -15.42
CA MET A 345 -20.42 11.57 -16.73
C MET A 345 -21.34 12.53 -17.47
#